data_cb3461edcfa301a3d4f934a7a2e2e1d9
#
_entry.id   cb3461edcfa301a3d4f934a7a2e2e1d9
#
_cell.length_a   1.000
_cell.length_b   1.000
_cell.length_c   1.000
_cell.angle_alpha   90.00
_cell.angle_beta   90.00
_cell.angle_gamma   90.00
#
_symmetry.space_group_name_H-M   'P 1'
#
loop_
_entity.id
_entity.type
_entity.pdbx_description
1 polymer ?
#
loop_
_entity_poly.entity_id
_entity_poly.type
_entity_poly.pdbx_seq_one_letter_code
_entity_poly.pdbx_strand_id
1 'polypeptide(L)'
;MRMKRIVLFLLLVLMLISCGTRSGHFKMEGRFLHMNQGELYVYSPDGGIDGLDTIKIEAGRFAYEIPCSKPATLVIIFPNYSVQPIFAESGGSVEVKADASHLKEMEVKGTDDNELMTKFRKQIANSSPPDELKYAIQFIKDHPESTVSVYLLNRYLIQTETPDYKQAANLLKILLKEQPGNVTLGRLQRQISGLGTLKVGDKLPNFTAKDVNGKLINNATLANQTIIISTWAAWSYESLDFQRALNDAVKAGKIAALGISVDANPKEVRQALKNDDITFPNVCDGKMLSTPLLKTFGLTTVPDNIVVRNGKIIERGITANTVRQRYSID
;
A
#
# COMPACT_ATOMS: atom_id res chain seq x y z
N MET A 1 -5.94 -53.70 41.03
CA MET A 1 -5.22 -53.48 39.73
C MET A 1 -6.02 -52.63 38.71
N ARG A 2 -7.33 -52.79 38.53
CA ARG A 2 -8.17 -52.01 37.59
C ARG A 2 -8.21 -50.50 37.89
N MET A 3 -8.36 -50.11 39.15
CA MET A 3 -8.41 -48.70 39.57
C MET A 3 -7.13 -47.93 39.28
N LYS A 4 -5.95 -48.52 39.51
CA LYS A 4 -4.67 -47.89 39.19
C LYS A 4 -4.47 -47.66 37.66
N ARG A 5 -4.98 -48.57 36.82
CA ARG A 5 -4.95 -48.42 35.35
C ARG A 5 -5.92 -47.31 34.87
N ILE A 6 -7.06 -47.16 35.51
CA ILE A 6 -8.05 -46.09 35.19
C ILE A 6 -7.47 -44.72 35.57
N VAL A 7 -6.89 -44.59 36.77
CA VAL A 7 -6.22 -43.36 37.22
C VAL A 7 -5.04 -42.99 36.32
N LEU A 8 -4.23 -43.99 35.91
CA LEU A 8 -3.12 -43.73 34.98
C LEU A 8 -3.60 -43.31 33.58
N PHE A 9 -4.71 -43.89 33.11
CA PHE A 9 -5.33 -43.51 31.83
C PHE A 9 -5.95 -42.07 31.91
N LEU A 10 -6.58 -41.70 33.02
CA LEU A 10 -7.08 -40.38 33.25
C LEU A 10 -5.97 -39.33 33.33
N LEU A 11 -4.85 -39.66 33.99
CA LEU A 11 -3.67 -38.79 34.03
C LEU A 11 -3.00 -38.64 32.66
N LEU A 12 -2.98 -39.68 31.83
CA LEU A 12 -2.47 -39.63 30.47
C LEU A 12 -3.34 -38.77 29.56
N VAL A 13 -4.67 -38.83 29.72
CA VAL A 13 -5.64 -38.02 28.98
C VAL A 13 -5.55 -36.54 29.41
N LEU A 14 -5.30 -36.27 30.70
CA LEU A 14 -5.08 -34.89 31.19
C LEU A 14 -3.76 -34.25 30.68
N MET A 15 -2.76 -35.04 30.35
CA MET A 15 -1.51 -34.54 29.72
C MET A 15 -1.67 -34.19 28.24
N LEU A 16 -2.72 -34.64 27.57
CA LEU A 16 -2.98 -34.35 26.16
C LEU A 16 -3.75 -33.04 25.92
N ILE A 17 -4.26 -32.41 26.99
CA ILE A 17 -5.09 -31.20 26.89
C ILE A 17 -4.26 -29.90 26.98
N SER A 18 -2.94 -29.95 27.20
CA SER A 18 -2.09 -28.78 27.45
C SER A 18 -1.21 -28.36 26.27
N CYS A 19 -1.65 -28.51 25.05
CA CYS A 19 -0.90 -28.03 23.88
C CYS A 19 -1.67 -27.00 23.06
N GLY A 20 -2.40 -26.12 23.72
CA GLY A 20 -3.04 -24.96 23.10
C GLY A 20 -2.31 -23.67 23.45
N THR A 21 -2.19 -22.76 22.50
CA THR A 21 -1.73 -21.38 22.75
C THR A 21 -2.59 -20.75 23.85
N ARG A 22 -1.99 -19.93 24.73
CA ARG A 22 -2.74 -19.18 25.74
C ARG A 22 -3.85 -18.38 25.07
N SER A 23 -5.07 -18.45 25.63
CA SER A 23 -6.15 -17.55 25.21
C SER A 23 -5.65 -16.09 25.23
N GLY A 24 -5.91 -15.35 24.16
CA GLY A 24 -5.41 -13.97 24.02
C GLY A 24 -3.98 -13.84 23.49
N HIS A 25 -3.36 -14.92 23.03
CA HIS A 25 -2.06 -14.92 22.38
C HIS A 25 -2.14 -15.61 21.01
N PHE A 26 -1.20 -15.27 20.15
CA PHE A 26 -0.94 -15.97 18.90
C PHE A 26 0.51 -16.47 18.90
N LYS A 27 0.71 -17.72 18.49
CA LYS A 27 2.03 -18.33 18.41
C LYS A 27 2.35 -18.74 16.97
N MET A 28 3.55 -18.45 16.52
CA MET A 28 4.11 -19.05 15.31
C MET A 28 5.43 -19.70 15.61
N GLU A 29 5.62 -20.88 15.08
CA GLU A 29 6.88 -21.60 15.15
C GLU A 29 7.16 -22.23 13.79
N GLY A 30 8.42 -22.52 13.51
CA GLY A 30 8.72 -23.11 12.23
C GLY A 30 10.18 -23.38 11.97
N ARG A 31 10.42 -23.79 10.72
CA ARG A 31 11.75 -24.11 10.23
C ARG A 31 12.00 -23.51 8.87
N PHE A 32 13.18 -22.91 8.73
CA PHE A 32 13.73 -22.47 7.45
C PHE A 32 14.80 -23.44 6.96
N LEU A 33 14.69 -23.85 5.70
CA LEU A 33 15.79 -24.47 4.97
C LEU A 33 16.71 -23.37 4.45
N HIS A 34 18.00 -23.67 4.35
CA HIS A 34 19.04 -22.76 3.86
C HIS A 34 19.22 -21.45 4.67
N MET A 35 18.70 -21.42 5.90
CA MET A 35 18.92 -20.35 6.87
C MET A 35 19.13 -20.96 8.25
N ASN A 36 20.39 -21.18 8.62
CA ASN A 36 20.71 -21.85 9.88
C ASN A 36 20.70 -20.91 11.09
N GLN A 37 21.13 -19.67 10.89
CA GLN A 37 21.13 -18.58 11.89
C GLN A 37 20.77 -17.27 11.20
N GLY A 38 20.10 -16.37 11.91
CA GLY A 38 19.76 -15.03 11.42
C GLY A 38 18.67 -14.37 12.22
N GLU A 39 18.31 -13.18 11.77
CA GLU A 39 17.22 -12.40 12.32
C GLU A 39 16.27 -12.02 11.20
N LEU A 40 14.98 -12.15 11.46
CA LEU A 40 13.91 -11.62 10.63
C LEU A 40 13.25 -10.48 11.38
N TYR A 41 12.80 -9.49 10.66
CA TYR A 41 12.00 -8.43 11.25
C TYR A 41 10.52 -8.73 11.01
N VAL A 42 9.68 -8.29 11.94
CA VAL A 42 8.23 -8.41 11.84
C VAL A 42 7.57 -7.13 12.28
N TYR A 43 6.56 -6.70 11.55
CA TYR A 43 5.71 -5.56 11.89
C TYR A 43 4.24 -5.87 11.58
N SER A 44 3.33 -5.05 12.11
CA SER A 44 1.90 -5.19 11.84
C SER A 44 1.34 -3.88 11.26
N PRO A 45 0.80 -3.87 10.03
CA PRO A 45 0.21 -2.68 9.43
C PRO A 45 -1.15 -2.30 10.03
N ASP A 46 -1.76 -3.20 10.78
CA ASP A 46 -3.09 -3.06 11.39
C ASP A 46 -3.08 -3.01 12.92
N GLY A 47 -1.89 -2.94 13.54
CA GLY A 47 -1.72 -2.71 14.97
C GLY A 47 -1.69 -3.98 15.83
N GLY A 48 -1.35 -5.13 15.26
CA GLY A 48 -1.17 -6.38 16.01
C GLY A 48 0.08 -6.38 16.90
N ILE A 49 1.10 -5.61 16.53
CA ILE A 49 2.28 -5.31 17.33
C ILE A 49 2.67 -3.84 17.17
N ASP A 50 3.31 -3.27 18.16
CA ASP A 50 3.80 -1.88 18.12
C ASP A 50 5.21 -1.83 17.49
N GLY A 51 5.34 -1.06 16.41
CA GLY A 51 6.62 -0.84 15.74
C GLY A 51 7.15 -2.07 15.01
N LEU A 52 8.47 -2.28 15.12
CA LEU A 52 9.21 -3.36 14.48
C LEU A 52 9.79 -4.27 15.57
N ASP A 53 9.55 -5.57 15.44
CA ASP A 53 10.11 -6.59 16.35
C ASP A 53 11.01 -7.56 15.57
N THR A 54 11.75 -8.40 16.30
CA THR A 54 12.78 -9.30 15.75
C THR A 54 12.49 -10.74 16.10
N ILE A 55 12.53 -11.61 15.08
CA ILE A 55 12.43 -13.05 15.22
C ILE A 55 13.83 -13.64 15.02
N LYS A 56 14.37 -14.31 16.04
CA LYS A 56 15.66 -14.98 15.97
C LYS A 56 15.53 -16.39 15.44
N ILE A 57 16.43 -16.77 14.53
CA ILE A 57 16.52 -18.11 13.97
C ILE A 57 17.77 -18.77 14.52
N GLU A 58 17.59 -19.95 15.15
CA GLU A 58 18.64 -20.77 15.71
C GLU A 58 18.50 -22.21 15.19
N ALA A 59 19.57 -22.75 14.65
CA ALA A 59 19.57 -24.08 14.00
C ALA A 59 18.44 -24.25 12.97
N GLY A 60 18.13 -23.18 12.22
CA GLY A 60 17.07 -23.15 11.23
C GLY A 60 15.65 -23.12 11.80
N ARG A 61 15.49 -22.95 13.11
CA ARG A 61 14.18 -22.94 13.79
C ARG A 61 13.91 -21.60 14.46
N PHE A 62 12.64 -21.31 14.65
CA PHE A 62 12.19 -20.15 15.44
C PHE A 62 10.89 -20.46 16.17
N ALA A 63 10.63 -19.73 17.22
CA ALA A 63 9.33 -19.62 17.87
C ALA A 63 9.10 -18.15 18.21
N TYR A 64 7.90 -17.65 17.95
CA TYR A 64 7.52 -16.28 18.21
C TYR A 64 6.08 -16.24 18.71
N GLU A 65 5.83 -15.54 19.80
CA GLU A 65 4.52 -15.44 20.44
C GLU A 65 4.23 -13.99 20.78
N ILE A 66 3.01 -13.56 20.50
CA ILE A 66 2.54 -12.20 20.79
C ILE A 66 1.18 -12.21 21.51
N PRO A 67 0.86 -11.21 22.31
CA PRO A 67 -0.50 -10.92 22.71
C PRO A 67 -1.37 -10.66 21.47
N CYS A 68 -2.51 -11.33 21.37
CA CYS A 68 -3.40 -11.20 20.23
C CYS A 68 -4.86 -11.24 20.69
N SER A 69 -5.46 -10.08 20.90
CA SER A 69 -6.86 -9.94 21.31
C SER A 69 -7.83 -9.79 20.15
N LYS A 70 -7.32 -9.43 18.96
CA LYS A 70 -8.08 -9.23 17.72
C LYS A 70 -7.26 -9.76 16.55
N PRO A 71 -7.91 -10.20 15.47
CA PRO A 71 -7.20 -10.59 14.25
C PRO A 71 -6.26 -9.48 13.75
N ALA A 72 -5.06 -9.85 13.35
CA ALA A 72 -4.03 -8.93 12.87
C ALA A 72 -3.16 -9.58 11.79
N THR A 73 -2.63 -8.75 10.91
CA THR A 73 -1.65 -9.16 9.90
C THR A 73 -0.25 -8.89 10.43
N LEU A 74 0.57 -9.93 10.50
CA LEU A 74 2.00 -9.82 10.75
C LEU A 74 2.74 -9.91 9.42
N VAL A 75 3.64 -8.99 9.15
CA VAL A 75 4.45 -9.01 7.92
C VAL A 75 5.89 -9.28 8.30
N ILE A 76 6.39 -10.45 7.88
CA ILE A 76 7.77 -10.86 8.10
C ILE A 76 8.63 -10.29 6.96
N ILE A 77 9.72 -9.61 7.32
CA ILE A 77 10.72 -9.08 6.39
C ILE A 77 11.95 -9.98 6.46
N PHE A 78 12.33 -10.51 5.31
CA PHE A 78 13.51 -11.36 5.15
C PHE A 78 14.77 -10.53 4.82
N PRO A 79 15.98 -11.08 5.00
CA PRO A 79 17.23 -10.35 4.72
C PRO A 79 17.38 -9.84 3.27
N ASN A 80 16.68 -10.46 2.32
CA ASN A 80 16.62 -10.02 0.92
C ASN A 80 15.52 -8.97 0.67
N TYR A 81 14.94 -8.39 1.73
CA TYR A 81 13.82 -7.45 1.72
C TYR A 81 12.50 -7.97 1.14
N SER A 82 12.41 -9.27 0.83
CA SER A 82 11.11 -9.86 0.52
C SER A 82 10.23 -9.91 1.78
N VAL A 83 8.92 -9.88 1.58
CA VAL A 83 7.96 -9.87 2.68
C VAL A 83 6.95 -11.00 2.54
N GLN A 84 6.54 -11.59 3.68
CA GLN A 84 5.50 -12.59 3.74
C GLN A 84 4.52 -12.31 4.87
N PRO A 85 3.20 -12.37 4.61
CA PRO A 85 2.19 -12.18 5.64
C PRO A 85 1.93 -13.46 6.42
N ILE A 86 1.64 -13.30 7.70
CA ILE A 86 1.07 -14.28 8.62
C ILE A 86 -0.16 -13.64 9.26
N PHE A 87 -1.26 -14.38 9.35
CA PHE A 87 -2.51 -13.89 9.90
C PHE A 87 -2.66 -14.43 11.32
N ALA A 88 -2.58 -13.51 12.29
CA ALA A 88 -2.69 -13.80 13.71
C ALA A 88 -4.15 -13.73 14.15
N GLU A 89 -4.58 -14.70 14.95
CA GLU A 89 -5.88 -14.72 15.62
C GLU A 89 -5.73 -15.15 17.09
N SER A 90 -6.65 -14.71 17.92
CA SER A 90 -6.60 -14.99 19.35
C SER A 90 -6.68 -16.49 19.67
N GLY A 91 -5.68 -17.03 20.37
CA GLY A 91 -5.59 -18.45 20.69
C GLY A 91 -5.04 -19.31 19.53
N GLY A 92 -4.77 -18.71 18.38
CA GLY A 92 -4.24 -19.38 17.20
C GLY A 92 -2.77 -19.78 17.34
N SER A 93 -2.40 -20.87 16.66
CA SER A 93 -1.01 -21.34 16.53
C SER A 93 -0.76 -21.82 15.12
N VAL A 94 0.39 -21.43 14.54
CA VAL A 94 0.76 -21.84 13.19
C VAL A 94 2.15 -22.44 13.12
N GLU A 95 2.30 -23.42 12.24
CA GLU A 95 3.58 -24.00 11.83
C GLU A 95 4.00 -23.43 10.47
N VAL A 96 5.20 -22.85 10.42
CA VAL A 96 5.79 -22.28 9.21
C VAL A 96 6.88 -23.20 8.67
N LYS A 97 6.79 -23.55 7.39
CA LYS A 97 7.84 -24.27 6.65
C LYS A 97 8.21 -23.45 5.42
N ALA A 98 9.47 -23.07 5.32
CA ALA A 98 9.94 -22.28 4.19
C ALA A 98 11.37 -22.67 3.80
N ASP A 99 11.67 -22.49 2.52
CA ASP A 99 13.02 -22.44 2.01
C ASP A 99 13.40 -20.97 1.83
N ALA A 100 14.48 -20.53 2.50
CA ALA A 100 14.94 -19.15 2.41
C ALA A 100 15.33 -18.71 0.99
N SER A 101 15.60 -19.69 0.09
CA SER A 101 15.88 -19.46 -1.32
C SER A 101 14.60 -19.35 -2.17
N HIS A 102 13.45 -19.82 -1.66
CA HIS A 102 12.17 -19.92 -2.39
C HIS A 102 10.98 -19.49 -1.52
N LEU A 103 11.03 -18.29 -0.96
CA LEU A 103 10.02 -17.79 -0.01
C LEU A 103 8.59 -17.67 -0.60
N LYS A 104 8.45 -17.62 -1.92
CA LYS A 104 7.13 -17.68 -2.58
C LYS A 104 6.39 -19.00 -2.30
N GLU A 105 7.12 -20.06 -1.96
CA GLU A 105 6.58 -21.40 -1.66
C GLU A 105 6.38 -21.65 -0.16
N MET A 106 6.49 -20.59 0.67
CA MET A 106 6.31 -20.73 2.11
C MET A 106 4.93 -21.32 2.46
N GLU A 107 4.96 -22.39 3.24
CA GLU A 107 3.75 -23.03 3.77
C GLU A 107 3.51 -22.61 5.22
N VAL A 108 2.26 -22.26 5.52
CA VAL A 108 1.80 -21.95 6.87
C VAL A 108 0.53 -22.75 7.13
N LYS A 109 0.50 -23.50 8.22
CA LYS A 109 -0.63 -24.35 8.62
C LYS A 109 -1.05 -24.03 10.06
N GLY A 110 -2.32 -24.28 10.38
CA GLY A 110 -2.84 -24.21 11.74
C GLY A 110 -3.98 -23.22 11.94
N THR A 111 -4.22 -22.29 10.99
CA THR A 111 -5.41 -21.44 10.97
C THR A 111 -5.91 -21.24 9.55
N ASP A 112 -7.23 -20.98 9.39
CA ASP A 112 -7.89 -20.96 8.08
C ASP A 112 -7.28 -19.90 7.14
N ASP A 113 -7.07 -18.67 7.61
CA ASP A 113 -6.50 -17.60 6.80
C ASP A 113 -5.06 -17.91 6.34
N ASN A 114 -4.24 -18.54 7.20
CA ASN A 114 -2.88 -18.92 6.84
C ASN A 114 -2.86 -20.09 5.82
N GLU A 115 -3.79 -21.01 5.91
CA GLU A 115 -3.94 -22.09 4.94
C GLU A 115 -4.48 -21.58 3.60
N LEU A 116 -5.43 -20.64 3.61
CA LEU A 116 -5.91 -19.93 2.42
C LEU A 116 -4.76 -19.18 1.73
N MET A 117 -3.94 -18.43 2.48
CA MET A 117 -2.78 -17.75 1.93
C MET A 117 -1.73 -18.73 1.38
N THR A 118 -1.54 -19.88 2.02
CA THR A 118 -0.66 -20.94 1.51
C THR A 118 -1.16 -21.48 0.16
N LYS A 119 -2.46 -21.71 0.01
CA LYS A 119 -3.06 -22.11 -1.28
C LYS A 119 -2.86 -21.03 -2.35
N PHE A 120 -3.09 -19.76 -2.00
CA PHE A 120 -2.86 -18.64 -2.90
C PHE A 120 -1.39 -18.54 -3.36
N ARG A 121 -0.41 -18.66 -2.44
CA ARG A 121 1.02 -18.68 -2.80
C ARG A 121 1.35 -19.77 -3.81
N LYS A 122 0.84 -21.00 -3.59
CA LYS A 122 1.04 -22.13 -4.52
C LYS A 122 0.44 -21.84 -5.89
N GLN A 123 -0.73 -21.21 -5.92
CA GLN A 123 -1.39 -20.86 -7.18
C GLN A 123 -0.58 -19.85 -8.01
N ILE A 124 0.06 -18.89 -7.35
CA ILE A 124 0.80 -17.81 -8.04
C ILE A 124 2.30 -18.09 -8.19
N ALA A 125 2.84 -19.19 -7.67
CA ALA A 125 4.28 -19.44 -7.58
C ALA A 125 5.03 -19.24 -8.91
N ASN A 126 4.40 -19.66 -10.03
CA ASN A 126 4.94 -19.55 -11.39
C ASN A 126 4.15 -18.60 -12.28
N SER A 127 3.32 -17.72 -11.70
CA SER A 127 2.47 -16.80 -12.46
C SER A 127 3.23 -15.54 -12.87
N SER A 128 2.81 -14.95 -13.98
CA SER A 128 3.27 -13.61 -14.37
C SER A 128 2.62 -12.54 -13.47
N PRO A 129 3.22 -11.34 -13.29
CA PRO A 129 2.62 -10.29 -12.48
C PRO A 129 1.17 -9.92 -12.86
N PRO A 130 0.77 -9.86 -14.15
CA PRO A 130 -0.63 -9.65 -14.53
C PRO A 130 -1.55 -10.80 -14.09
N ASP A 131 -1.08 -12.04 -14.13
CA ASP A 131 -1.86 -13.20 -13.68
C ASP A 131 -1.95 -13.25 -12.16
N GLU A 132 -0.89 -12.90 -11.43
CA GLU A 132 -0.93 -12.75 -9.97
C GLU A 132 -2.04 -11.75 -9.55
N LEU A 133 -2.12 -10.59 -10.21
CA LEU A 133 -3.18 -9.60 -9.98
C LEU A 133 -4.57 -10.18 -10.25
N LYS A 134 -4.74 -10.92 -11.35
CA LYS A 134 -6.01 -11.56 -11.70
C LYS A 134 -6.43 -12.59 -10.64
N TYR A 135 -5.49 -13.42 -10.17
CA TYR A 135 -5.75 -14.39 -9.10
C TYR A 135 -6.06 -13.70 -7.76
N ALA A 136 -5.38 -12.60 -7.43
CA ALA A 136 -5.67 -11.81 -6.24
C ALA A 136 -7.09 -11.22 -6.27
N ILE A 137 -7.51 -10.66 -7.40
CA ILE A 137 -8.87 -10.13 -7.59
C ILE A 137 -9.92 -11.23 -7.45
N GLN A 138 -9.67 -12.41 -8.03
CA GLN A 138 -10.58 -13.53 -7.92
C GLN A 138 -10.67 -14.04 -6.48
N PHE A 139 -9.53 -14.21 -5.80
CA PHE A 139 -9.48 -14.61 -4.40
C PHE A 139 -10.30 -13.66 -3.50
N ILE A 140 -10.14 -12.33 -3.67
CA ILE A 140 -10.89 -11.33 -2.90
C ILE A 140 -12.40 -11.47 -3.10
N LYS A 141 -12.85 -11.86 -4.28
CA LYS A 141 -14.28 -12.09 -4.57
C LYS A 141 -14.80 -13.39 -3.96
N ASP A 142 -13.96 -14.42 -3.94
CA ASP A 142 -14.33 -15.76 -3.47
C ASP A 142 -14.27 -15.87 -1.93
N HIS A 143 -13.42 -15.08 -1.27
CA HIS A 143 -13.19 -15.08 0.18
C HIS A 143 -13.28 -13.66 0.77
N PRO A 144 -14.39 -12.94 0.61
CA PRO A 144 -14.48 -11.55 1.07
C PRO A 144 -14.51 -11.41 2.59
N GLU A 145 -14.77 -12.48 3.33
CA GLU A 145 -14.75 -12.56 4.80
C GLU A 145 -13.32 -12.68 5.36
N SER A 146 -12.35 -13.12 4.55
CA SER A 146 -11.00 -13.45 4.99
C SER A 146 -10.13 -12.21 5.18
N THR A 147 -9.27 -12.21 6.21
CA THR A 147 -8.22 -11.18 6.43
C THR A 147 -7.20 -11.19 5.29
N VAL A 148 -6.98 -12.34 4.65
CA VAL A 148 -6.13 -12.46 3.45
C VAL A 148 -6.60 -11.53 2.35
N SER A 149 -7.91 -11.41 2.13
CA SER A 149 -8.48 -10.53 1.10
C SER A 149 -8.19 -9.06 1.35
N VAL A 150 -8.15 -8.62 2.61
CA VAL A 150 -7.76 -7.25 2.98
C VAL A 150 -6.29 -7.00 2.64
N TYR A 151 -5.41 -7.97 2.95
CA TYR A 151 -4.00 -7.90 2.62
C TYR A 151 -3.77 -7.87 1.10
N LEU A 152 -4.41 -8.75 0.34
CA LEU A 152 -4.28 -8.84 -1.12
C LEU A 152 -4.80 -7.58 -1.82
N LEU A 153 -5.92 -7.01 -1.35
CA LEU A 153 -6.43 -5.72 -1.86
C LEU A 153 -5.35 -4.63 -1.73
N ASN A 154 -4.76 -4.53 -0.55
CA ASN A 154 -3.74 -3.52 -0.29
C ASN A 154 -2.48 -3.77 -1.13
N ARG A 155 -1.99 -5.01 -1.18
CA ARG A 155 -0.75 -5.39 -1.85
C ARG A 155 -0.81 -5.26 -3.36
N TYR A 156 -1.90 -5.72 -4.00
CA TYR A 156 -1.99 -5.84 -5.46
C TYR A 156 -2.69 -4.68 -6.15
N LEU A 157 -3.53 -3.90 -5.43
CA LEU A 157 -4.30 -2.83 -6.06
C LEU A 157 -4.00 -1.44 -5.51
N ILE A 158 -3.44 -1.32 -4.30
CA ILE A 158 -3.22 -0.02 -3.65
C ILE A 158 -1.72 0.29 -3.51
N GLN A 159 -0.95 -0.60 -2.88
CA GLN A 159 0.49 -0.45 -2.66
C GLN A 159 1.30 -1.08 -3.80
N THR A 160 1.09 -0.61 -5.00
CA THR A 160 1.76 -1.05 -6.23
C THR A 160 2.22 0.17 -7.02
N GLU A 161 3.15 0.01 -7.95
CA GLU A 161 3.65 1.10 -8.79
C GLU A 161 2.55 1.76 -9.63
N THR A 162 1.55 0.98 -10.05
CA THR A 162 0.40 1.44 -10.86
C THR A 162 -0.93 1.08 -10.19
N PRO A 163 -1.36 1.83 -9.15
CA PRO A 163 -2.57 1.51 -8.40
C PRO A 163 -3.85 1.61 -9.23
N ASP A 164 -4.72 0.60 -9.16
CA ASP A 164 -6.08 0.68 -9.70
C ASP A 164 -7.09 1.00 -8.59
N TYR A 165 -7.17 2.26 -8.21
CA TYR A 165 -8.08 2.72 -7.16
C TYR A 165 -9.56 2.52 -7.49
N LYS A 166 -9.93 2.50 -8.78
CA LYS A 166 -11.31 2.23 -9.20
C LYS A 166 -11.69 0.79 -8.89
N GLN A 167 -10.84 -0.15 -9.27
CA GLN A 167 -11.05 -1.57 -9.00
C GLN A 167 -10.93 -1.85 -7.49
N ALA A 168 -9.94 -1.25 -6.82
CA ALA A 168 -9.80 -1.32 -5.37
C ALA A 168 -11.06 -0.85 -4.64
N ALA A 169 -11.66 0.29 -5.04
CA ALA A 169 -12.90 0.79 -4.45
C ALA A 169 -14.10 -0.15 -4.66
N ASN A 170 -14.19 -0.83 -5.80
CA ASN A 170 -15.24 -1.81 -6.06
C ASN A 170 -15.09 -3.06 -5.18
N LEU A 171 -13.88 -3.61 -5.07
CA LEU A 171 -13.60 -4.74 -4.20
C LEU A 171 -13.76 -4.38 -2.72
N LEU A 172 -13.32 -3.18 -2.33
CA LEU A 172 -13.49 -2.67 -0.96
C LEU A 172 -14.95 -2.63 -0.53
N LYS A 173 -15.89 -2.29 -1.43
CA LYS A 173 -17.34 -2.35 -1.14
C LYS A 173 -17.80 -3.77 -0.81
N ILE A 174 -17.26 -4.78 -1.50
CA ILE A 174 -17.57 -6.19 -1.24
C ILE A 174 -17.04 -6.58 0.14
N LEU A 175 -15.77 -6.25 0.42
CA LEU A 175 -15.15 -6.56 1.71
C LEU A 175 -15.87 -5.88 2.89
N LEU A 176 -16.25 -4.60 2.76
CA LEU A 176 -16.95 -3.87 3.80
C LEU A 176 -18.34 -4.43 4.09
N LYS A 177 -18.99 -5.05 3.11
CA LYS A 177 -20.28 -5.72 3.32
C LYS A 177 -20.14 -6.96 4.18
N GLU A 178 -19.11 -7.77 3.97
CA GLU A 178 -18.85 -9.00 4.71
C GLU A 178 -18.09 -8.76 6.04
N GLN A 179 -17.31 -7.68 6.12
CA GLN A 179 -16.51 -7.31 7.29
C GLN A 179 -16.82 -5.86 7.75
N PRO A 180 -18.07 -5.54 8.14
CA PRO A 180 -18.50 -4.15 8.40
C PRO A 180 -17.78 -3.48 9.58
N GLY A 181 -17.24 -4.26 10.51
CA GLY A 181 -16.47 -3.77 11.68
C GLY A 181 -14.97 -3.69 11.46
N ASN A 182 -14.47 -3.98 10.25
CA ASN A 182 -13.02 -3.99 9.99
C ASN A 182 -12.47 -2.56 9.88
N VAL A 183 -11.70 -2.15 10.90
CA VAL A 183 -11.12 -0.80 11.02
C VAL A 183 -10.16 -0.50 9.86
N THR A 184 -9.41 -1.50 9.40
CA THR A 184 -8.46 -1.36 8.29
C THR A 184 -9.19 -1.06 6.98
N LEU A 185 -10.29 -1.75 6.68
CA LEU A 185 -11.13 -1.47 5.52
C LEU A 185 -11.74 -0.07 5.59
N GLY A 186 -12.24 0.35 6.76
CA GLY A 186 -12.77 1.71 6.96
C GLY A 186 -11.69 2.78 6.75
N ARG A 187 -10.44 2.53 7.17
CA ARG A 187 -9.29 3.43 6.90
C ARG A 187 -8.96 3.47 5.42
N LEU A 188 -8.86 2.32 4.75
CA LEU A 188 -8.62 2.22 3.31
C LEU A 188 -9.70 2.95 2.51
N GLN A 189 -10.98 2.79 2.89
CA GLN A 189 -12.09 3.49 2.24
C GLN A 189 -11.89 5.01 2.29
N ARG A 190 -11.55 5.56 3.45
CA ARG A 190 -11.29 6.99 3.58
C ARG A 190 -10.05 7.44 2.79
N GLN A 191 -9.03 6.59 2.74
CA GLN A 191 -7.77 6.87 2.05
C GLN A 191 -7.94 6.92 0.54
N ILE A 192 -8.64 5.92 -0.06
CA ILE A 192 -8.80 5.83 -1.51
C ILE A 192 -10.05 6.54 -2.03
N SER A 193 -10.95 7.00 -1.14
CA SER A 193 -12.14 7.76 -1.53
C SER A 193 -11.74 9.01 -2.31
N GLY A 194 -12.26 9.13 -3.52
CA GLY A 194 -11.94 10.22 -4.45
C GLY A 194 -10.70 10.01 -5.32
N LEU A 195 -9.83 9.02 -5.00
CA LEU A 195 -8.70 8.68 -5.87
C LEU A 195 -9.18 7.90 -7.11
N GLY A 196 -8.61 8.19 -8.28
CA GLY A 196 -8.97 7.51 -9.52
C GLY A 196 -10.39 7.73 -10.01
N THR A 197 -11.15 8.64 -9.41
CA THR A 197 -12.54 8.94 -9.82
C THR A 197 -12.60 9.83 -11.05
N LEU A 198 -11.64 10.74 -11.22
CA LEU A 198 -11.58 11.66 -12.35
C LEU A 198 -11.01 10.98 -13.59
N LYS A 199 -11.74 11.12 -14.69
CA LYS A 199 -11.40 10.54 -16.00
C LYS A 199 -11.22 11.62 -17.05
N VAL A 200 -10.63 11.24 -18.17
CA VAL A 200 -10.67 12.03 -19.38
C VAL A 200 -12.14 12.29 -19.77
N GLY A 201 -12.48 13.56 -20.02
CA GLY A 201 -13.83 14.04 -20.26
C GLY A 201 -14.51 14.69 -19.05
N ASP A 202 -14.07 14.38 -17.83
CA ASP A 202 -14.65 14.98 -16.61
C ASP A 202 -14.29 16.45 -16.48
N LYS A 203 -15.17 17.22 -15.82
CA LYS A 203 -14.87 18.61 -15.44
C LYS A 203 -13.83 18.65 -14.33
N LEU A 204 -12.92 19.62 -14.44
CA LEU A 204 -11.99 19.92 -13.35
C LEU A 204 -12.78 20.32 -12.11
N PRO A 205 -12.61 19.66 -10.96
CA PRO A 205 -13.26 20.06 -9.72
C PRO A 205 -12.88 21.47 -9.29
N ASN A 206 -13.78 22.15 -8.60
CA ASN A 206 -13.47 23.43 -7.98
C ASN A 206 -12.45 23.22 -6.85
N PHE A 207 -11.46 24.08 -6.79
CA PHE A 207 -10.45 24.08 -5.74
C PHE A 207 -10.05 25.50 -5.37
N THR A 208 -9.50 25.62 -4.17
CA THR A 208 -8.83 26.83 -3.68
C THR A 208 -7.66 26.39 -2.82
N ALA A 209 -6.48 26.93 -3.09
CA ALA A 209 -5.26 26.65 -2.36
C ALA A 209 -4.38 27.90 -2.24
N LYS A 210 -3.42 27.89 -1.34
CA LYS A 210 -2.34 28.88 -1.31
C LYS A 210 -1.07 28.24 -1.85
N ASP A 211 -0.38 28.93 -2.74
CA ASP A 211 0.93 28.49 -3.19
C ASP A 211 1.98 28.64 -2.06
N VAL A 212 3.20 28.17 -2.32
CA VAL A 212 4.31 28.25 -1.36
C VAL A 212 4.71 29.67 -0.97
N ASN A 213 4.25 30.69 -1.70
CA ASN A 213 4.46 32.11 -1.45
C ASN A 213 3.23 32.77 -0.79
N GLY A 214 2.17 32.02 -0.51
CA GLY A 214 0.93 32.48 0.13
C GLY A 214 -0.11 33.08 -0.84
N LYS A 215 0.16 33.06 -2.16
CA LYS A 215 -0.78 33.56 -3.17
C LYS A 215 -1.93 32.56 -3.35
N LEU A 216 -3.16 33.11 -3.42
CA LEU A 216 -4.37 32.32 -3.62
C LEU A 216 -4.46 31.83 -5.06
N ILE A 217 -4.67 30.52 -5.23
CA ILE A 217 -4.83 29.84 -6.52
C ILE A 217 -6.19 29.12 -6.53
N ASN A 218 -6.92 29.25 -7.61
CA ASN A 218 -8.21 28.59 -7.82
C ASN A 218 -8.47 28.36 -9.33
N ASN A 219 -9.62 27.79 -9.69
CA ASN A 219 -9.99 27.56 -11.08
C ASN A 219 -9.95 28.82 -11.96
N ALA A 220 -10.34 29.99 -11.42
CA ALA A 220 -10.36 31.23 -12.17
C ALA A 220 -8.94 31.76 -12.48
N THR A 221 -7.97 31.53 -11.57
CA THR A 221 -6.57 31.94 -11.79
C THR A 221 -5.87 31.16 -12.89
N LEU A 222 -6.44 30.01 -13.29
CA LEU A 222 -5.90 29.09 -14.30
C LEU A 222 -6.81 29.05 -15.56
N ALA A 223 -7.84 29.90 -15.65
CA ALA A 223 -8.80 29.88 -16.75
C ALA A 223 -8.18 30.30 -18.10
N ASN A 224 -8.82 29.87 -19.19
CA ASN A 224 -8.56 30.28 -20.58
C ASN A 224 -7.28 29.76 -21.25
N GLN A 225 -6.59 28.78 -20.66
CA GLN A 225 -5.43 28.12 -21.25
C GLN A 225 -5.53 26.59 -21.14
N THR A 226 -4.65 25.88 -21.83
CA THR A 226 -4.36 24.49 -21.46
C THR A 226 -3.60 24.52 -20.14
N ILE A 227 -4.08 23.76 -19.15
CA ILE A 227 -3.51 23.70 -17.80
C ILE A 227 -2.94 22.29 -17.61
N ILE A 228 -1.73 22.19 -17.07
CA ILE A 228 -1.19 20.92 -16.59
C ILE A 228 -1.04 21.01 -15.07
N ILE A 229 -1.75 20.11 -14.36
CA ILE A 229 -1.66 19.97 -12.90
C ILE A 229 -0.85 18.72 -12.62
N SER A 230 0.23 18.82 -11.86
CA SER A 230 1.14 17.70 -11.62
C SER A 230 1.54 17.56 -10.15
N THR A 231 1.80 16.31 -9.72
CA THR A 231 2.50 16.02 -8.49
C THR A 231 4.00 16.01 -8.70
N TRP A 232 4.75 16.40 -7.67
CA TRP A 232 6.19 16.35 -7.69
C TRP A 232 6.79 16.31 -6.27
N ALA A 233 8.08 16.02 -6.17
CA ALA A 233 8.84 16.06 -4.93
C ALA A 233 10.30 16.47 -5.21
N ALA A 234 10.90 17.20 -4.28
CA ALA A 234 12.29 17.66 -4.41
C ALA A 234 13.31 16.50 -4.43
N TRP A 235 12.95 15.33 -3.91
CA TRP A 235 13.75 14.11 -3.91
C TRP A 235 13.56 13.22 -5.15
N SER A 236 12.61 13.53 -6.03
CA SER A 236 12.31 12.75 -7.24
C SER A 236 12.84 13.43 -8.49
N TYR A 237 13.93 12.88 -9.05
CA TYR A 237 14.56 13.43 -10.27
C TYR A 237 13.58 13.50 -11.45
N GLU A 238 12.80 12.44 -11.67
CA GLU A 238 11.82 12.38 -12.76
C GLU A 238 10.75 13.48 -12.62
N SER A 239 10.27 13.73 -11.40
CA SER A 239 9.29 14.79 -11.16
C SER A 239 9.90 16.19 -11.33
N LEU A 240 11.17 16.40 -10.96
CA LEU A 240 11.88 17.66 -11.20
C LEU A 240 12.09 17.90 -12.70
N ASP A 241 12.44 16.87 -13.47
CA ASP A 241 12.57 16.96 -14.94
C ASP A 241 11.21 17.35 -15.58
N PHE A 242 10.11 16.79 -15.06
CA PHE A 242 8.76 17.17 -15.48
C PHE A 242 8.44 18.64 -15.14
N GLN A 243 8.81 19.12 -13.95
CA GLN A 243 8.61 20.53 -13.55
C GLN A 243 9.40 21.49 -14.45
N ARG A 244 10.64 21.14 -14.83
CA ARG A 244 11.45 21.94 -15.78
C ARG A 244 10.79 22.00 -17.15
N ALA A 245 10.33 20.87 -17.69
CA ALA A 245 9.60 20.83 -18.96
C ALA A 245 8.32 21.69 -18.95
N LEU A 246 7.56 21.65 -17.84
CA LEU A 246 6.41 22.52 -17.65
C LEU A 246 6.81 23.99 -17.62
N ASN A 247 7.88 24.33 -16.93
CA ASN A 247 8.35 25.70 -16.79
C ASN A 247 8.76 26.32 -18.13
N ASP A 248 9.44 25.56 -18.97
CA ASP A 248 9.79 26.00 -20.32
C ASP A 248 8.54 26.29 -21.16
N ALA A 249 7.55 25.39 -21.11
CA ALA A 249 6.26 25.59 -21.79
C ALA A 249 5.43 26.76 -21.23
N VAL A 250 5.50 27.04 -19.93
CA VAL A 250 4.86 28.19 -19.28
C VAL A 250 5.56 29.49 -19.69
N LYS A 251 6.91 29.53 -19.67
CA LYS A 251 7.69 30.69 -20.13
C LYS A 251 7.46 31.00 -21.60
N ALA A 252 7.22 29.97 -22.42
CA ALA A 252 6.82 30.11 -23.81
C ALA A 252 5.37 30.60 -24.00
N GLY A 253 4.58 30.75 -22.94
CA GLY A 253 3.18 31.18 -23.01
C GLY A 253 2.22 30.13 -23.63
N LYS A 254 2.65 28.88 -23.75
CA LYS A 254 1.86 27.79 -24.39
C LYS A 254 0.84 27.15 -23.46
N ILE A 255 1.14 27.12 -22.16
CA ILE A 255 0.31 26.49 -21.11
C ILE A 255 0.34 27.29 -19.82
N ALA A 256 -0.63 27.02 -18.93
CA ALA A 256 -0.52 27.28 -17.50
C ALA A 256 -0.14 25.97 -16.78
N ALA A 257 0.48 26.06 -15.61
CA ALA A 257 0.81 24.89 -14.80
C ALA A 257 0.50 25.13 -13.32
N LEU A 258 0.22 24.04 -12.60
CA LEU A 258 0.11 24.00 -11.16
C LEU A 258 0.88 22.77 -10.64
N GLY A 259 1.92 23.00 -9.85
CA GLY A 259 2.63 21.96 -9.14
C GLY A 259 2.01 21.68 -7.76
N ILE A 260 1.94 20.43 -7.39
CA ILE A 260 1.53 19.98 -6.05
C ILE A 260 2.67 19.18 -5.49
N SER A 261 3.44 19.78 -4.58
CA SER A 261 4.54 19.07 -3.92
C SER A 261 4.02 18.15 -2.81
N VAL A 262 4.58 16.96 -2.77
CA VAL A 262 4.37 16.00 -1.67
C VAL A 262 5.53 15.97 -0.67
N ASP A 263 6.33 17.03 -0.62
CA ASP A 263 7.36 17.19 0.40
C ASP A 263 6.74 17.61 1.74
N ALA A 264 7.38 17.20 2.84
CA ALA A 264 6.96 17.56 4.18
C ALA A 264 7.33 19.02 4.55
N ASN A 265 8.36 19.58 3.90
CA ASN A 265 8.94 20.87 4.25
C ASN A 265 8.79 21.93 3.13
N PRO A 266 7.88 22.89 3.30
CA PRO A 266 7.69 23.97 2.29
C PRO A 266 8.93 24.84 2.05
N LYS A 267 9.91 24.89 2.98
CA LYS A 267 11.16 25.64 2.77
C LYS A 267 12.06 24.96 1.74
N GLU A 268 12.14 23.63 1.80
CA GLU A 268 12.91 22.83 0.82
C GLU A 268 12.29 22.95 -0.58
N VAL A 269 10.97 22.91 -0.64
CA VAL A 269 10.22 23.14 -1.90
C VAL A 269 10.56 24.51 -2.50
N ARG A 270 10.51 25.58 -1.73
CA ARG A 270 10.88 26.92 -2.21
C ARG A 270 12.32 26.98 -2.72
N GLN A 271 13.24 26.28 -2.03
CA GLN A 271 14.64 26.24 -2.48
C GLN A 271 14.78 25.46 -3.80
N ALA A 272 14.11 24.33 -3.97
CA ALA A 272 14.12 23.56 -5.20
C ALA A 272 13.55 24.37 -6.39
N LEU A 273 12.40 25.04 -6.18
CA LEU A 273 11.79 25.91 -7.19
C LEU A 273 12.71 27.06 -7.60
N LYS A 274 13.43 27.65 -6.63
CA LYS A 274 14.40 28.71 -6.89
C LYS A 274 15.62 28.19 -7.68
N ASN A 275 16.12 27.01 -7.33
CA ASN A 275 17.29 26.43 -8.00
C ASN A 275 17.02 26.13 -9.49
N ASP A 276 15.79 25.73 -9.81
CA ASP A 276 15.36 25.40 -11.19
C ASP A 276 14.62 26.56 -11.88
N ASP A 277 14.60 27.76 -11.27
CA ASP A 277 13.92 28.98 -11.78
C ASP A 277 12.46 28.71 -12.20
N ILE A 278 11.74 27.92 -11.40
CA ILE A 278 10.34 27.57 -11.65
C ILE A 278 9.44 28.77 -11.33
N THR A 279 8.65 29.23 -12.30
CA THR A 279 7.90 30.50 -12.24
C THR A 279 6.40 30.30 -12.02
N PHE A 280 5.86 29.12 -12.28
CA PHE A 280 4.44 28.86 -12.11
C PHE A 280 4.07 28.47 -10.66
N PRO A 281 2.77 28.58 -10.28
CA PRO A 281 2.32 28.29 -8.93
C PRO A 281 2.61 26.86 -8.48
N ASN A 282 3.10 26.74 -7.24
CA ASN A 282 3.34 25.43 -6.60
C ASN A 282 2.75 25.44 -5.19
N VAL A 283 2.00 24.41 -4.84
CA VAL A 283 1.40 24.19 -3.53
C VAL A 283 2.19 23.14 -2.76
N CYS A 284 2.49 23.45 -1.50
CA CYS A 284 3.05 22.49 -0.53
C CYS A 284 2.42 22.78 0.84
N ASP A 285 1.57 21.91 1.33
CA ASP A 285 0.92 22.03 2.64
C ASP A 285 1.60 21.20 3.75
N GLY A 286 2.70 20.51 3.41
CA GLY A 286 3.46 19.65 4.32
C GLY A 286 2.78 18.33 4.68
N LYS A 287 1.61 18.04 4.10
CA LYS A 287 0.85 16.79 4.37
C LYS A 287 1.26 15.63 3.49
N MET A 288 2.27 15.81 2.67
CA MET A 288 2.80 14.78 1.78
C MET A 288 1.70 14.17 0.90
N LEU A 289 1.64 12.84 0.78
CA LEU A 289 0.60 12.12 0.03
C LEU A 289 -0.81 12.24 0.64
N SER A 290 -0.96 12.87 1.81
CA SER A 290 -2.27 13.14 2.44
C SER A 290 -2.85 14.51 2.08
N THR A 291 -2.18 15.32 1.23
CA THR A 291 -2.72 16.62 0.80
C THR A 291 -4.08 16.46 0.10
N PRO A 292 -5.10 17.27 0.48
CA PRO A 292 -6.44 17.17 -0.11
C PRO A 292 -6.48 17.38 -1.63
N LEU A 293 -5.54 18.13 -2.19
CA LEU A 293 -5.49 18.40 -3.63
C LEU A 293 -5.25 17.15 -4.46
N LEU A 294 -4.50 16.15 -3.94
CA LEU A 294 -4.32 14.88 -4.62
C LEU A 294 -5.66 14.17 -4.83
N LYS A 295 -6.50 14.12 -3.78
CA LYS A 295 -7.86 13.57 -3.88
C LYS A 295 -8.73 14.37 -4.83
N THR A 296 -8.66 15.72 -4.73
CA THR A 296 -9.43 16.62 -5.57
C THR A 296 -9.16 16.40 -7.05
N PHE A 297 -7.91 16.16 -7.45
CA PHE A 297 -7.52 15.96 -8.85
C PHE A 297 -7.33 14.48 -9.23
N GLY A 298 -7.54 13.56 -8.29
CA GLY A 298 -7.35 12.12 -8.53
C GLY A 298 -5.92 11.78 -8.89
N LEU A 299 -4.93 12.51 -8.35
CA LEU A 299 -3.50 12.27 -8.53
C LEU A 299 -2.99 11.30 -7.47
N THR A 300 -2.12 10.36 -7.84
CA THR A 300 -1.89 9.17 -7.02
C THR A 300 -0.42 8.77 -6.87
N THR A 301 0.45 9.19 -7.80
CA THR A 301 1.88 8.86 -7.83
C THR A 301 2.74 10.12 -7.95
N VAL A 302 4.06 9.97 -7.93
CA VAL A 302 5.04 11.05 -8.10
C VAL A 302 6.10 10.61 -9.12
N PRO A 303 6.10 11.22 -10.32
CA PRO A 303 5.12 12.19 -10.82
C PRO A 303 3.76 11.58 -11.20
N ASP A 304 2.71 12.39 -11.19
CA ASP A 304 1.42 12.14 -11.82
C ASP A 304 0.89 13.46 -12.36
N ASN A 305 0.03 13.44 -13.38
CA ASN A 305 -0.49 14.67 -13.94
C ASN A 305 -1.82 14.51 -14.68
N ILE A 306 -2.53 15.62 -14.80
CA ILE A 306 -3.71 15.80 -15.65
C ILE A 306 -3.53 17.00 -16.56
N VAL A 307 -3.96 16.86 -17.81
CA VAL A 307 -4.04 17.95 -18.78
C VAL A 307 -5.49 18.42 -18.86
N VAL A 308 -5.72 19.70 -18.67
CA VAL A 308 -7.06 20.30 -18.64
C VAL A 308 -7.16 21.34 -19.74
N ARG A 309 -8.24 21.33 -20.50
CA ARG A 309 -8.57 22.35 -21.51
C ARG A 309 -10.05 22.67 -21.44
N ASN A 310 -10.38 23.96 -21.44
CA ASN A 310 -11.77 24.45 -21.32
C ASN A 310 -12.50 23.85 -20.10
N GLY A 311 -11.78 23.71 -18.97
CA GLY A 311 -12.30 23.19 -17.72
C GLY A 311 -12.60 21.68 -17.73
N LYS A 312 -12.14 20.91 -18.74
CA LYS A 312 -12.27 19.44 -18.81
C LYS A 312 -10.91 18.78 -18.87
N ILE A 313 -10.78 17.63 -18.22
CA ILE A 313 -9.61 16.78 -18.31
C ILE A 313 -9.58 16.15 -19.72
N ILE A 314 -8.52 16.39 -20.47
CA ILE A 314 -8.37 15.86 -21.83
C ILE A 314 -7.33 14.75 -21.93
N GLU A 315 -6.40 14.67 -20.96
CA GLU A 315 -5.36 13.64 -20.94
C GLU A 315 -4.82 13.46 -19.52
N ARG A 316 -4.16 12.33 -19.26
CA ARG A 316 -3.51 12.01 -17.98
C ARG A 316 -2.18 11.32 -18.22
N GLY A 317 -1.23 11.49 -17.29
CA GLY A 317 0.02 10.73 -17.27
C GLY A 317 0.93 11.01 -18.45
N ILE A 318 0.98 12.24 -18.95
CA ILE A 318 1.94 12.61 -20.02
C ILE A 318 3.36 12.70 -19.44
N THR A 319 4.36 12.43 -20.29
CA THR A 319 5.77 12.49 -19.91
C THR A 319 6.38 13.89 -20.12
N ALA A 320 7.53 14.17 -19.52
CA ALA A 320 8.31 15.39 -19.76
C ALA A 320 8.66 15.55 -21.25
N ASN A 321 8.99 14.45 -21.93
CA ASN A 321 9.26 14.48 -23.37
C ASN A 321 8.01 14.88 -24.17
N THR A 322 6.84 14.40 -23.78
CA THR A 322 5.56 14.80 -24.42
C THR A 322 5.31 16.29 -24.24
N VAL A 323 5.58 16.85 -23.05
CA VAL A 323 5.47 18.30 -22.79
C VAL A 323 6.41 19.07 -23.69
N ARG A 324 7.69 18.69 -23.77
CA ARG A 324 8.69 19.35 -24.64
C ARG A 324 8.28 19.29 -26.11
N GLN A 325 7.86 18.13 -26.62
CA GLN A 325 7.43 17.98 -28.01
C GLN A 325 6.19 18.81 -28.39
N ARG A 326 5.24 18.96 -27.48
CA ARG A 326 3.97 19.62 -27.77
C ARG A 326 3.97 21.13 -27.49
N TYR A 327 4.79 21.58 -26.54
CA TYR A 327 4.71 22.92 -25.97
C TYR A 327 6.07 23.65 -25.93
N SER A 328 7.16 23.08 -26.50
CA SER A 328 8.41 23.82 -26.69
C SER A 328 8.25 24.94 -27.72
N ILE A 329 9.16 25.90 -27.64
CA ILE A 329 9.38 26.88 -28.70
C ILE A 329 10.23 26.16 -29.75
N ASP A 330 9.76 26.11 -30.99
CA ASP A 330 10.62 25.79 -32.13
C ASP A 330 11.71 26.86 -32.34
#